data_86d365b3d81e2ab7d5785a0ebba1ac72
#
_entry.id   86d365b3d81e2ab7d5785a0ebba1ac72
#
_cell.length_a   1.000
_cell.length_b   1.000
_cell.length_c   1.000
_cell.angle_alpha   90.00
_cell.angle_beta   90.00
_cell.angle_gamma   90.00
#
_symmetry.space_group_name_H-M   'P 1'
#
loop_
_entity.id
_entity.type
_entity.pdbx_description
1 polymer ?
#
loop_
_entity_poly.entity_id
_entity_poly.type
_entity_poly.pdbx_seq_one_letter_code
_entity_poly.pdbx_strand_id
1 'polypeptide(L)'
;MSYQVSLQRRLQELKRAQQSLTPTLIKVAKGATQRAVEAAMDATPPKKGTGRVPGTNTVTGELKEHWATDSIVEPLVTGGKYETFLKNDKEYASYVDQGHRMDKHFVPGLYVDENGVLNYDPARDVGLVVGTKTKYVKGEFMVDKAREAYEKACLTELDKEIARLFK
;
A
#
# COMPACT_ATOMS: atom_id res chain seq x y z
N MET A 1 31.59 21.07 40.97
CA MET A 1 31.78 20.59 39.61
C MET A 1 31.15 21.60 38.66
N SER A 2 31.95 22.07 37.75
CA SER A 2 31.70 23.28 36.99
C SER A 2 30.52 23.14 36.00
N TYR A 3 29.66 24.14 35.95
CA TYR A 3 28.58 24.34 34.99
C TYR A 3 29.07 24.19 33.52
N GLN A 4 30.32 24.50 33.26
CA GLN A 4 30.99 24.36 31.94
C GLN A 4 31.13 22.89 31.48
N VAL A 5 31.38 21.96 32.39
CA VAL A 5 31.50 20.53 32.05
C VAL A 5 30.15 19.97 31.63
N SER A 6 29.09 20.41 32.23
CA SER A 6 27.72 20.01 31.89
C SER A 6 27.28 20.53 30.53
N LEU A 7 27.65 21.77 30.17
CA LEU A 7 27.37 22.37 28.86
C LEU A 7 28.14 21.70 27.72
N GLN A 8 29.43 21.42 27.92
CA GLN A 8 30.24 20.72 26.94
C GLN A 8 29.73 19.29 26.68
N ARG A 9 29.34 18.58 27.72
CA ARG A 9 28.74 17.26 27.61
C ARG A 9 27.43 17.33 26.80
N ARG A 10 26.57 18.28 27.10
CA ARG A 10 25.29 18.48 26.40
C ARG A 10 25.52 18.83 24.93
N LEU A 11 26.50 19.67 24.64
CA LEU A 11 26.83 20.03 23.25
C LEU A 11 27.32 18.80 22.46
N GLN A 12 28.11 17.91 23.07
CA GLN A 12 28.57 16.67 22.46
C GLN A 12 27.40 15.71 22.20
N GLU A 13 26.46 15.58 23.14
CA GLU A 13 25.22 14.79 22.96
C GLU A 13 24.40 15.29 21.79
N LEU A 14 24.18 16.61 21.68
CA LEU A 14 23.45 17.23 20.59
C LEU A 14 24.15 17.05 19.23
N LYS A 15 25.48 17.16 19.15
CA LYS A 15 26.24 16.89 17.93
C LYS A 15 26.11 15.43 17.48
N ARG A 16 26.17 14.47 18.42
CA ARG A 16 25.95 13.05 18.12
C ARG A 16 24.53 12.79 17.63
N ALA A 17 23.52 13.37 18.28
CA ALA A 17 22.14 13.27 17.85
C ALA A 17 21.95 13.83 16.44
N GLN A 18 22.55 14.98 16.13
CA GLN A 18 22.51 15.58 14.79
C GLN A 18 23.13 14.67 13.72
N GLN A 19 24.28 14.04 14.00
CA GLN A 19 24.93 13.12 13.06
C GLN A 19 24.14 11.85 12.81
N SER A 20 23.37 11.40 13.80
CA SER A 20 22.53 10.19 13.69
C SER A 20 21.14 10.44 13.12
N LEU A 21 20.74 11.71 12.92
CA LEU A 21 19.37 12.06 12.50
C LEU A 21 19.01 11.47 11.13
N THR A 22 19.85 11.68 10.12
CA THR A 22 19.61 11.16 8.75
C THR A 22 19.48 9.63 8.72
N PRO A 23 20.42 8.83 9.25
CA PRO A 23 20.27 7.39 9.26
C PRO A 23 19.07 6.91 10.09
N THR A 24 18.72 7.63 11.15
CA THR A 24 17.53 7.36 11.94
C THR A 24 16.25 7.56 11.12
N LEU A 25 16.11 8.68 10.42
CA LEU A 25 14.95 8.96 9.58
C LEU A 25 14.81 7.97 8.42
N ILE A 26 15.91 7.59 7.78
CA ILE A 26 15.93 6.54 6.76
C ILE A 26 15.39 5.22 7.34
N LYS A 27 15.87 4.83 8.50
CA LYS A 27 15.45 3.59 9.17
C LYS A 27 13.98 3.60 9.54
N VAL A 28 13.49 4.72 10.10
CA VAL A 28 12.07 4.90 10.47
C VAL A 28 11.18 4.84 9.22
N ALA A 29 11.51 5.60 8.17
CA ALA A 29 10.73 5.62 6.94
C ALA A 29 10.68 4.24 6.27
N LYS A 30 11.82 3.56 6.17
CA LYS A 30 11.91 2.20 5.63
C LYS A 30 11.05 1.21 6.44
N GLY A 31 11.22 1.18 7.76
CA GLY A 31 10.47 0.28 8.62
C GLY A 31 8.97 0.53 8.60
N ALA A 32 8.55 1.80 8.60
CA ALA A 32 7.15 2.17 8.51
C ALA A 32 6.53 1.75 7.17
N THR A 33 7.26 1.94 6.06
CA THR A 33 6.77 1.51 4.73
C THR A 33 6.68 0.00 4.62
N GLN A 34 7.60 -0.76 5.19
CA GLN A 34 7.49 -2.21 5.25
C GLN A 34 6.21 -2.65 5.97
N ARG A 35 5.86 -2.01 7.08
CA ARG A 35 4.61 -2.28 7.79
C ARG A 35 3.36 -1.91 7.00
N ALA A 36 3.43 -0.82 6.23
CA ALA A 36 2.35 -0.44 5.32
C ALA A 36 2.14 -1.49 4.21
N VAL A 37 3.24 -1.96 3.59
CA VAL A 37 3.19 -3.02 2.58
C VAL A 37 2.60 -4.31 3.17
N GLU A 38 3.07 -4.76 4.33
CA GLU A 38 2.52 -5.93 5.03
C GLU A 38 1.01 -5.78 5.27
N ALA A 39 0.58 -4.62 5.77
CA ALA A 39 -0.83 -4.35 6.05
C ALA A 39 -1.70 -4.33 4.78
N ALA A 40 -1.19 -3.75 3.67
CA ALA A 40 -1.86 -3.80 2.37
C ALA A 40 -2.00 -5.24 1.87
N MET A 41 -0.93 -6.03 1.95
CA MET A 41 -0.93 -7.44 1.58
C MET A 41 -1.93 -8.26 2.40
N ASP A 42 -1.98 -8.04 3.72
CA ASP A 42 -2.89 -8.77 4.62
C ASP A 42 -4.35 -8.37 4.41
N ALA A 43 -4.59 -7.13 4.01
CA ALA A 43 -5.92 -6.64 3.65
C ALA A 43 -6.38 -7.11 2.26
N THR A 44 -5.47 -7.52 1.38
CA THR A 44 -5.76 -7.92 0.00
C THR A 44 -6.36 -9.33 -0.05
N PRO A 45 -7.49 -9.53 -0.77
CA PRO A 45 -8.05 -10.87 -1.02
C PRO A 45 -7.13 -11.74 -1.92
N PRO A 46 -7.16 -13.07 -1.78
CA PRO A 46 -7.90 -13.80 -0.76
C PRO A 46 -7.21 -13.69 0.60
N LYS A 47 -7.99 -13.38 1.61
CA LYS A 47 -7.47 -13.37 2.99
C LYS A 47 -7.21 -14.80 3.44
N LYS A 48 -6.22 -14.98 4.28
CA LYS A 48 -5.85 -16.29 4.83
C LYS A 48 -7.08 -16.96 5.46
N GLY A 49 -7.47 -18.13 4.92
CA GLY A 49 -8.61 -18.90 5.40
C GLY A 49 -9.98 -18.54 4.81
N THR A 50 -10.09 -17.56 3.93
CA THR A 50 -11.41 -17.15 3.37
C THR A 50 -11.79 -17.84 2.05
N GLY A 51 -10.89 -18.62 1.45
CA GLY A 51 -11.15 -19.30 0.19
C GLY A 51 -11.28 -18.36 -1.01
N ARG A 52 -11.94 -18.83 -2.06
CA ARG A 52 -12.11 -18.08 -3.33
C ARG A 52 -13.04 -16.89 -3.13
N VAL A 53 -12.62 -15.72 -3.63
CA VAL A 53 -13.48 -14.51 -3.64
C VAL A 53 -14.63 -14.73 -4.63
N PRO A 54 -15.90 -14.62 -4.19
CA PRO A 54 -17.04 -14.78 -5.09
C PRO A 54 -16.99 -13.77 -6.24
N GLY A 55 -17.29 -14.24 -7.46
CA GLY A 55 -17.32 -13.39 -8.65
C GLY A 55 -15.98 -13.21 -9.38
N THR A 56 -14.90 -13.85 -8.89
CA THR A 56 -13.62 -13.88 -9.60
C THR A 56 -13.35 -15.27 -10.19
N ASN A 57 -12.91 -15.32 -11.44
CA ASN A 57 -12.59 -16.58 -12.11
C ASN A 57 -11.23 -17.14 -11.70
N THR A 58 -10.30 -16.27 -11.30
CA THR A 58 -8.94 -16.64 -10.92
C THR A 58 -8.52 -15.94 -9.64
N VAL A 59 -7.85 -16.69 -8.76
CA VAL A 59 -7.21 -16.18 -7.56
C VAL A 59 -5.72 -16.50 -7.69
N THR A 60 -4.99 -15.62 -8.38
CA THR A 60 -3.55 -15.81 -8.63
C THR A 60 -2.70 -15.33 -7.47
N GLY A 61 -3.22 -14.42 -6.63
CA GLY A 61 -2.44 -13.75 -5.59
C GLY A 61 -1.62 -12.55 -6.10
N GLU A 62 -1.61 -12.31 -7.40
CA GLU A 62 -0.82 -11.25 -8.02
C GLU A 62 -1.04 -9.87 -7.38
N LEU A 63 -2.30 -9.49 -7.13
CA LEU A 63 -2.60 -8.21 -6.48
C LEU A 63 -1.88 -8.06 -5.14
N LYS A 64 -1.82 -9.14 -4.38
CA LYS A 64 -1.15 -9.18 -3.09
C LYS A 64 0.37 -9.05 -3.24
N GLU A 65 0.96 -9.76 -4.19
CA GLU A 65 2.40 -9.76 -4.46
C GLU A 65 2.87 -8.40 -4.96
N HIS A 66 2.06 -7.72 -5.78
CA HIS A 66 2.38 -6.42 -6.35
C HIS A 66 2.52 -5.29 -5.31
N TRP A 67 1.92 -5.42 -4.13
CA TRP A 67 2.22 -4.49 -3.03
C TRP A 67 3.69 -4.54 -2.61
N ALA A 68 4.29 -5.72 -2.60
CA ALA A 68 5.69 -5.89 -2.22
C ALA A 68 6.66 -5.55 -3.35
N THR A 69 6.33 -5.89 -4.60
CA THR A 69 7.23 -5.71 -5.75
C THR A 69 7.25 -4.31 -6.30
N ASP A 70 6.10 -3.61 -6.28
CA ASP A 70 5.97 -2.30 -6.93
C ASP A 70 6.25 -1.13 -5.95
N SER A 71 6.16 -1.38 -4.64
CA SER A 71 6.41 -0.36 -3.62
C SER A 71 7.89 -0.03 -3.50
N ILE A 72 8.19 1.26 -3.30
CA ILE A 72 9.55 1.75 -3.06
C ILE A 72 9.73 1.91 -1.55
N VAL A 73 10.32 0.89 -0.93
CA VAL A 73 10.54 0.82 0.52
C VAL A 73 11.81 1.56 0.94
N GLU A 74 12.85 1.55 0.10
CA GLU A 74 14.08 2.29 0.36
C GLU A 74 13.83 3.79 0.15
N PRO A 75 14.07 4.64 1.18
CA PRO A 75 13.76 6.06 1.07
C PRO A 75 14.62 6.79 0.03
N LEU A 76 13.95 7.54 -0.85
CA LEU A 76 14.61 8.52 -1.71
C LEU A 76 14.88 9.78 -0.90
N VAL A 77 16.16 10.16 -0.79
CA VAL A 77 16.58 11.33 -0.01
C VAL A 77 16.85 12.48 -0.94
N THR A 78 16.02 13.52 -0.90
CA THR A 78 16.17 14.72 -1.73
C THR A 78 15.82 15.95 -0.92
N GLY A 79 16.76 16.89 -0.78
CA GLY A 79 16.52 18.16 -0.11
C GLY A 79 16.05 18.06 1.33
N GLY A 80 16.48 17.01 2.07
CA GLY A 80 16.07 16.75 3.46
C GLY A 80 14.70 16.06 3.60
N LYS A 81 14.08 15.65 2.51
CA LYS A 81 12.90 14.79 2.49
C LYS A 81 13.29 13.33 2.34
N TYR A 82 12.51 12.45 2.96
CA TYR A 82 12.68 10.99 2.96
C TYR A 82 11.40 10.38 2.42
N GLU A 83 11.36 10.11 1.13
CA GLU A 83 10.14 9.69 0.43
C GLU A 83 10.17 8.19 0.15
N THR A 84 9.12 7.51 0.53
CA THR A 84 8.84 6.11 0.20
C THR A 84 7.48 6.02 -0.47
N PHE A 85 7.23 4.99 -1.25
CA PHE A 85 5.99 4.89 -2.01
C PHE A 85 5.35 3.52 -1.81
N LEU A 86 4.11 3.52 -1.34
CA LEU A 86 3.23 2.35 -1.42
C LEU A 86 2.57 2.35 -2.80
N LYS A 87 2.80 1.31 -3.58
CA LYS A 87 2.34 1.24 -4.97
C LYS A 87 1.87 -0.16 -5.33
N ASN A 88 0.89 -0.23 -6.21
CA ASN A 88 0.44 -1.46 -6.85
C ASN A 88 0.00 -1.14 -8.28
N ASP A 89 0.68 -1.69 -9.27
CA ASP A 89 0.51 -1.37 -10.68
C ASP A 89 -0.60 -2.18 -11.36
N LYS A 90 -1.34 -3.01 -10.62
CA LYS A 90 -2.47 -3.73 -11.19
C LYS A 90 -3.65 -2.79 -11.48
N GLU A 91 -4.12 -2.78 -12.72
CA GLU A 91 -5.22 -1.92 -13.18
C GLU A 91 -6.50 -2.04 -12.33
N TYR A 92 -6.76 -3.24 -11.84
CA TYR A 92 -7.94 -3.51 -11.00
C TYR A 92 -7.73 -3.24 -9.50
N ALA A 93 -6.53 -2.81 -9.07
CA ALA A 93 -6.23 -2.57 -7.66
C ALA A 93 -7.19 -1.56 -7.02
N SER A 94 -7.50 -0.46 -7.71
CA SER A 94 -8.44 0.57 -7.24
C SER A 94 -9.86 0.06 -7.08
N TYR A 95 -10.32 -0.84 -7.97
CA TYR A 95 -11.65 -1.45 -7.87
C TYR A 95 -11.78 -2.36 -6.65
N VAL A 96 -10.71 -3.09 -6.32
CA VAL A 96 -10.68 -3.94 -5.13
C VAL A 96 -10.55 -3.09 -3.87
N ASP A 97 -9.76 -2.03 -3.91
CA ASP A 97 -9.53 -1.13 -2.78
C ASP A 97 -10.78 -0.36 -2.38
N GLN A 98 -11.39 0.35 -3.32
CA GLN A 98 -12.51 1.24 -3.06
C GLN A 98 -13.89 0.59 -3.29
N GLY A 99 -13.91 -0.56 -3.96
CA GLY A 99 -15.12 -1.19 -4.43
C GLY A 99 -15.59 -0.61 -5.76
N HIS A 100 -16.60 -1.23 -6.33
CA HIS A 100 -17.12 -0.82 -7.64
C HIS A 100 -18.58 -1.21 -7.83
N ARG A 101 -19.22 -0.54 -8.77
CA ARG A 101 -20.60 -0.85 -9.18
C ARG A 101 -20.60 -2.07 -10.09
N MET A 102 -21.56 -2.94 -9.88
CA MET A 102 -21.82 -4.13 -10.71
C MET A 102 -23.27 -4.20 -11.19
N ASP A 103 -23.93 -3.06 -11.29
CA ASP A 103 -25.28 -3.02 -11.83
C ASP A 103 -25.30 -3.44 -13.30
N LYS A 104 -26.43 -4.01 -13.71
CA LYS A 104 -26.61 -4.42 -15.09
C LYS A 104 -26.53 -3.22 -16.02
N HIS A 105 -25.64 -3.29 -17.00
CA HIS A 105 -25.50 -2.29 -18.04
C HIS A 105 -25.19 -2.95 -19.37
N PHE A 106 -25.54 -2.28 -20.45
CA PHE A 106 -25.22 -2.74 -21.80
C PHE A 106 -23.84 -2.28 -22.19
N VAL A 107 -23.02 -3.20 -22.71
CA VAL A 107 -21.68 -2.90 -23.25
C VAL A 107 -21.73 -3.13 -24.76
N PRO A 108 -21.70 -2.06 -25.56
CA PRO A 108 -21.64 -2.20 -27.04
C PRO A 108 -20.33 -2.84 -27.45
N GLY A 109 -20.33 -3.65 -28.50
CA GLY A 109 -19.14 -4.32 -29.00
C GLY A 109 -18.70 -5.58 -28.23
N LEU A 110 -19.31 -5.86 -27.09
CA LEU A 110 -19.02 -7.07 -26.33
C LEU A 110 -19.84 -8.24 -26.88
N TYR A 111 -19.20 -9.38 -27.16
CA TYR A 111 -19.87 -10.57 -27.67
C TYR A 111 -19.19 -11.85 -27.20
N VAL A 112 -19.91 -12.95 -27.25
CA VAL A 112 -19.37 -14.30 -27.02
C VAL A 112 -19.21 -14.96 -28.38
N ASP A 113 -18.06 -15.52 -28.67
CA ASP A 113 -17.81 -16.26 -29.91
C ASP A 113 -18.39 -17.69 -29.86
N GLU A 114 -18.24 -18.43 -30.96
CA GLU A 114 -18.75 -19.80 -31.13
C GLU A 114 -18.11 -20.79 -30.12
N ASN A 115 -16.96 -20.43 -29.57
CA ASN A 115 -16.23 -21.23 -28.58
C ASN A 115 -16.60 -20.85 -27.12
N GLY A 116 -17.52 -19.90 -26.94
CA GLY A 116 -17.91 -19.41 -25.63
C GLY A 116 -16.94 -18.41 -25.00
N VAL A 117 -15.99 -17.88 -25.78
CA VAL A 117 -15.02 -16.88 -25.31
C VAL A 117 -15.61 -15.48 -25.45
N LEU A 118 -15.46 -14.69 -24.39
CA LEU A 118 -15.88 -13.29 -24.36
C LEU A 118 -14.87 -12.43 -25.12
N ASN A 119 -15.34 -11.73 -26.16
CA ASN A 119 -14.54 -10.87 -27.02
C ASN A 119 -15.12 -9.46 -27.04
N TYR A 120 -14.29 -8.46 -27.36
CA TYR A 120 -14.67 -7.06 -27.51
C TYR A 120 -14.21 -6.52 -28.85
N ASP A 121 -15.17 -6.01 -29.64
CA ASP A 121 -14.91 -5.34 -30.93
C ASP A 121 -15.82 -4.10 -31.01
N PRO A 122 -15.24 -2.89 -30.84
CA PRO A 122 -16.02 -1.65 -30.83
C PRO A 122 -16.68 -1.32 -32.17
N ALA A 123 -16.25 -1.97 -33.28
CA ALA A 123 -16.84 -1.78 -34.60
C ALA A 123 -18.09 -2.66 -34.84
N ARG A 124 -18.38 -3.59 -33.95
CA ARG A 124 -19.57 -4.44 -34.03
C ARG A 124 -20.81 -3.73 -33.49
N ASP A 125 -21.86 -3.79 -34.25
CA ASP A 125 -23.20 -3.26 -33.89
C ASP A 125 -24.02 -4.25 -33.01
N VAL A 126 -23.31 -4.93 -32.10
CA VAL A 126 -23.88 -5.86 -31.12
C VAL A 126 -23.29 -5.54 -29.75
N GLY A 127 -23.94 -6.00 -28.69
CA GLY A 127 -23.43 -5.84 -27.34
C GLY A 127 -24.10 -6.81 -26.39
N LEU A 128 -23.56 -6.93 -25.22
CA LEU A 128 -24.10 -7.77 -24.16
C LEU A 128 -24.48 -6.94 -22.93
N VAL A 129 -25.54 -7.37 -22.26
CA VAL A 129 -25.86 -6.87 -20.93
C VAL A 129 -25.00 -7.62 -19.93
N VAL A 130 -24.10 -6.91 -19.29
CA VAL A 130 -23.23 -7.44 -18.23
C VAL A 130 -23.65 -6.90 -16.86
N GLY A 131 -23.12 -7.50 -15.81
CA GLY A 131 -23.40 -7.11 -14.43
C GLY A 131 -24.27 -8.13 -13.69
N THR A 132 -24.41 -7.90 -12.41
CA THR A 132 -25.11 -8.80 -11.50
C THR A 132 -26.31 -8.08 -10.86
N LYS A 133 -27.09 -8.81 -10.06
CA LYS A 133 -28.15 -8.19 -9.23
C LYS A 133 -27.57 -7.33 -8.11
N THR A 134 -26.30 -7.54 -7.76
CA THR A 134 -25.60 -6.77 -6.74
C THR A 134 -25.19 -5.43 -7.33
N LYS A 135 -25.73 -4.34 -6.82
CA LYS A 135 -25.48 -2.99 -7.33
C LYS A 135 -24.08 -2.47 -7.02
N TYR A 136 -23.43 -2.99 -5.97
CA TYR A 136 -22.14 -2.52 -5.49
C TYR A 136 -21.36 -3.64 -4.80
N VAL A 137 -20.08 -3.75 -5.12
CA VAL A 137 -19.11 -4.59 -4.42
C VAL A 137 -18.34 -3.69 -3.48
N LYS A 138 -18.39 -3.99 -2.19
CA LYS A 138 -17.69 -3.21 -1.16
C LYS A 138 -16.18 -3.35 -1.32
N GLY A 139 -15.47 -2.23 -1.18
CA GLY A 139 -14.01 -2.19 -1.18
C GLY A 139 -13.38 -2.83 0.05
N GLU A 140 -12.14 -3.22 -0.09
CA GLU A 140 -11.33 -3.82 0.98
C GLU A 140 -10.54 -2.78 1.79
N PHE A 141 -10.42 -1.54 1.28
CA PHE A 141 -9.72 -0.41 1.92
C PHE A 141 -8.28 -0.75 2.32
N MET A 142 -7.55 -1.36 1.40
CA MET A 142 -6.19 -1.81 1.59
C MET A 142 -5.23 -0.64 1.84
N VAL A 143 -5.40 0.44 1.09
CA VAL A 143 -4.58 1.66 1.21
C VAL A 143 -4.83 2.36 2.55
N ASP A 144 -6.07 2.45 3.01
CA ASP A 144 -6.38 3.06 4.31
C ASP A 144 -5.75 2.28 5.46
N LYS A 145 -5.86 0.96 5.44
CA LYS A 145 -5.23 0.09 6.45
C LYS A 145 -3.71 0.18 6.42
N ALA A 146 -3.12 0.28 5.23
CA ALA A 146 -1.68 0.49 5.07
C ALA A 146 -1.24 1.84 5.64
N ARG A 147 -2.01 2.91 5.42
CA ARG A 147 -1.75 4.24 5.97
C ARG A 147 -1.78 4.23 7.49
N GLU A 148 -2.80 3.62 8.09
CA GLU A 148 -2.88 3.48 9.55
C GLU A 148 -1.68 2.71 10.12
N ALA A 149 -1.28 1.63 9.46
CA ALA A 149 -0.11 0.85 9.85
C ALA A 149 1.19 1.65 9.73
N TYR A 150 1.35 2.45 8.66
CA TYR A 150 2.48 3.34 8.45
C TYR A 150 2.59 4.37 9.58
N GLU A 151 1.51 5.11 9.86
CA GLU A 151 1.48 6.16 10.88
C GLU A 151 1.83 5.60 12.26
N LYS A 152 1.23 4.48 12.64
CA LYS A 152 1.52 3.78 13.89
C LYS A 152 2.98 3.33 13.98
N ALA A 153 3.53 2.78 12.88
CA ALA A 153 4.91 2.32 12.83
C ALA A 153 5.90 3.49 12.90
N CYS A 154 5.62 4.60 12.19
CA CYS A 154 6.43 5.81 12.27
C CYS A 154 6.59 6.30 13.72
N LEU A 155 5.48 6.45 14.44
CA LEU A 155 5.51 6.89 15.83
C LEU A 155 6.28 5.92 16.71
N THR A 156 6.01 4.62 16.59
CA THR A 156 6.66 3.59 17.41
C THR A 156 8.17 3.53 17.17
N GLU A 157 8.61 3.58 15.91
CA GLU A 157 10.04 3.52 15.58
C GLU A 157 10.75 4.83 15.94
N LEU A 158 10.09 5.97 15.77
CA LEU A 158 10.64 7.27 16.16
C LEU A 158 10.86 7.33 17.66
N ASP A 159 9.89 6.91 18.48
CA ASP A 159 10.01 6.87 19.94
C ASP A 159 11.17 5.98 20.41
N LYS A 160 11.34 4.80 19.81
CA LYS A 160 12.45 3.90 20.09
C LYS A 160 13.81 4.53 19.77
N GLU A 161 13.93 5.16 18.61
CA GLU A 161 15.19 5.76 18.19
C GLU A 161 15.52 7.01 19.01
N ILE A 162 14.53 7.84 19.37
CA ILE A 162 14.71 8.97 20.30
C ILE A 162 15.19 8.46 21.66
N ALA A 163 14.53 7.45 22.22
CA ALA A 163 14.94 6.87 23.49
C ALA A 163 16.36 6.29 23.46
N ARG A 164 16.83 5.82 22.31
CA ARG A 164 18.21 5.33 22.11
C ARG A 164 19.25 6.44 22.03
N LEU A 165 18.88 7.59 21.42
CA LEU A 165 19.80 8.72 21.23
C LEU A 165 20.10 9.47 22.53
N PHE A 166 19.18 9.43 23.49
CA PHE A 166 19.26 10.17 24.75
C PHE A 166 19.48 9.28 25.99
N LYS A 167 19.88 8.03 25.80
CA LYS A 167 20.42 7.15 26.83
C LYS A 167 21.93 7.30 26.94
#